data_dc7598df1ffd15deae98bb46642b17b2
#
_entry.id   dc7598df1ffd15deae98bb46642b17b2
#
_cell.length_a   1.000
_cell.length_b   1.000
_cell.length_c   1.000
_cell.angle_alpha   90.00
_cell.angle_beta   90.00
_cell.angle_gamma   90.00
#
_symmetry.space_group_name_H-M   'P 1'
#
loop_
_entity.id
_entity.type
_entity.pdbx_description
1 polymer ?
#
loop_
_entity_poly.entity_id
_entity_poly.type
_entity_poly.pdbx_seq_one_letter_code
_entity_poly.pdbx_strand_id
1 'polypeptide(L)'
;MQFIATLFLAFPWLNPLTLGPSPGVVPWLVTLAATAVLVFMASLRTVPGSAVGDTSFTQRWVAPAAWAWLLAGLLSGLIGLLQYFGVAAALGGWVSQTPAPGEAFANLRQRNQFASLTNIALAALVWFASRRDAAEPRQWLMFLGAGLLAAGNAASSSRVGLLELVMLCVLAVVWGAWRQPRVFRLLATAVLAYAVATPALPWLLGFDPAAHGMLARLQGGELACASRKVLWSNVLDLIAQKPWLGWGWGELDYAHYATLYAGPRFCDILDNAHNLPLHLAVELGIPVSLLVCGLGVWWIARQRPWRETDSVRQLAWSVFGVILLHSLLEYPLWYGPFQVAFGLCVGLLWRRGGEAPVSGALKAPKAPALKMLLSVVAMVCCAYAAWDYHRVSQIYLASQDRDAAYRDGTLAKIRDSWLFRNQVRFAELSLTPLTRENAQWTFDTATALLHYSPEPSVIEKVIESAVMLGLDDEAIMHLARYRAAFPKEHARWAVAKAGLPEGAARLP
;
A
#
# COMPACT_ATOMS: atom_id res chain seq x y z
N MET A 1 -18.84 -8.59 20.67
CA MET A 1 -18.73 -7.71 19.50
C MET A 1 -17.38 -7.00 19.39
N GLN A 2 -16.82 -6.45 20.48
CA GLN A 2 -15.49 -5.83 20.43
C GLN A 2 -14.43 -6.79 19.90
N PHE A 3 -14.41 -8.04 20.38
CA PHE A 3 -13.50 -9.08 19.91
C PHE A 3 -13.62 -9.35 18.40
N ILE A 4 -14.86 -9.50 17.91
CA ILE A 4 -15.11 -9.73 16.46
C ILE A 4 -14.68 -8.51 15.65
N ALA A 5 -14.98 -7.29 16.10
CA ALA A 5 -14.54 -6.07 15.44
C ALA A 5 -12.99 -5.98 15.39
N THR A 6 -12.30 -6.36 16.47
CA THR A 6 -10.84 -6.45 16.51
C THR A 6 -10.31 -7.39 15.45
N LEU A 7 -10.87 -8.60 15.31
CA LEU A 7 -10.43 -9.57 14.33
C LEU A 7 -10.62 -9.08 12.88
N PHE A 8 -11.79 -8.52 12.56
CA PHE A 8 -12.06 -8.00 11.22
C PHE A 8 -11.20 -6.77 10.88
N LEU A 9 -10.82 -5.95 11.86
CA LEU A 9 -9.91 -4.83 11.65
C LEU A 9 -8.44 -5.28 11.55
N ALA A 10 -8.06 -6.38 12.22
CA ALA A 10 -6.70 -6.91 12.17
C ALA A 10 -6.43 -7.75 10.93
N PHE A 11 -7.41 -8.52 10.45
CA PHE A 11 -7.25 -9.49 9.37
C PHE A 11 -6.69 -8.90 8.05
N PRO A 12 -7.14 -7.72 7.57
CA PRO A 12 -6.59 -7.12 6.35
C PRO A 12 -5.08 -6.86 6.41
N TRP A 13 -4.52 -6.59 7.59
CA TRP A 13 -3.08 -6.40 7.79
C TRP A 13 -2.29 -7.71 7.76
N LEU A 14 -2.95 -8.81 8.08
CA LEU A 14 -2.35 -10.14 8.22
C LEU A 14 -2.62 -11.04 7.01
N ASN A 15 -3.39 -10.56 6.03
CA ASN A 15 -3.81 -11.33 4.87
C ASN A 15 -2.61 -11.90 4.08
N PRO A 16 -2.45 -13.23 3.99
CA PRO A 16 -1.36 -13.85 3.24
C PRO A 16 -1.66 -13.96 1.74
N LEU A 17 -2.93 -13.77 1.33
CA LEU A 17 -3.39 -14.06 -0.02
C LEU A 17 -3.07 -12.89 -0.96
N THR A 18 -2.39 -13.20 -2.07
CA THR A 18 -2.16 -12.28 -3.19
C THR A 18 -2.14 -13.07 -4.49
N LEU A 19 -3.23 -13.73 -4.78
CA LEU A 19 -3.37 -14.49 -6.00
C LEU A 19 -3.67 -13.55 -7.17
N GLY A 20 -3.25 -13.96 -8.38
CA GLY A 20 -3.61 -13.32 -9.64
C GLY A 20 -2.64 -12.25 -10.13
N PRO A 21 -2.92 -11.65 -11.31
CA PRO A 21 -1.99 -10.78 -12.04
C PRO A 21 -1.77 -9.41 -11.40
N SER A 22 -2.69 -8.95 -10.54
CA SER A 22 -2.62 -7.63 -9.90
C SER A 22 -2.52 -7.80 -8.38
N PRO A 23 -1.32 -7.70 -7.77
CA PRO A 23 -1.09 -8.03 -6.36
C PRO A 23 -1.94 -7.24 -5.36
N GLY A 24 -2.39 -6.03 -5.73
CA GLY A 24 -3.21 -5.17 -4.86
C GLY A 24 -4.68 -5.57 -4.76
N VAL A 25 -5.23 -6.33 -5.71
CA VAL A 25 -6.68 -6.59 -5.82
C VAL A 25 -7.20 -7.40 -4.63
N VAL A 26 -6.58 -8.54 -4.32
CA VAL A 26 -7.06 -9.41 -3.22
C VAL A 26 -6.97 -8.72 -1.86
N PRO A 27 -5.86 -8.06 -1.46
CA PRO A 27 -5.80 -7.28 -0.23
C PRO A 27 -6.89 -6.21 -0.14
N TRP A 28 -7.21 -5.56 -1.26
CA TRP A 28 -8.26 -4.54 -1.31
C TRP A 28 -9.65 -5.13 -1.11
N LEU A 29 -9.98 -6.23 -1.79
CA LEU A 29 -11.25 -6.95 -1.64
C LEU A 29 -11.44 -7.47 -0.21
N VAL A 30 -10.40 -8.04 0.40
CA VAL A 30 -10.42 -8.50 1.80
C VAL A 30 -10.73 -7.35 2.74
N THR A 31 -10.11 -6.20 2.53
CA THR A 31 -10.34 -5.01 3.36
C THR A 31 -11.75 -4.48 3.22
N LEU A 32 -12.27 -4.39 1.99
CA LEU A 32 -13.62 -3.90 1.70
C LEU A 32 -14.67 -4.85 2.28
N ALA A 33 -14.50 -6.17 2.10
CA ALA A 33 -15.38 -7.18 2.66
C ALA A 33 -15.40 -7.11 4.20
N ALA A 34 -14.23 -7.04 4.85
CA ALA A 34 -14.14 -6.90 6.30
C ALA A 34 -14.83 -5.63 6.80
N THR A 35 -14.63 -4.51 6.11
CA THR A 35 -15.28 -3.24 6.44
C THR A 35 -16.81 -3.30 6.27
N ALA A 36 -17.29 -3.90 5.16
CA ALA A 36 -18.72 -4.08 4.91
C ALA A 36 -19.39 -4.93 5.99
N VAL A 37 -18.76 -6.03 6.41
CA VAL A 37 -19.24 -6.87 7.53
C VAL A 37 -19.29 -6.06 8.83
N LEU A 38 -18.27 -5.27 9.14
CA LEU A 38 -18.25 -4.43 10.34
C LEU A 38 -19.36 -3.38 10.35
N VAL A 39 -19.59 -2.71 9.21
CA VAL A 39 -20.67 -1.72 9.08
C VAL A 39 -22.05 -2.38 9.20
N PHE A 40 -22.23 -3.57 8.59
CA PHE A 40 -23.44 -4.37 8.72
C PHE A 40 -23.72 -4.72 10.18
N MET A 41 -22.75 -5.33 10.88
CA MET A 41 -22.88 -5.71 12.30
C MET A 41 -23.13 -4.52 13.22
N ALA A 42 -22.49 -3.37 12.92
CA ALA A 42 -22.72 -2.14 13.67
C ALA A 42 -24.16 -1.61 13.48
N SER A 43 -24.72 -1.81 12.28
CA SER A 43 -26.07 -1.36 11.93
C SER A 43 -27.17 -2.20 12.56
N LEU A 44 -26.96 -3.51 12.76
CA LEU A 44 -27.90 -4.40 13.45
C LEU A 44 -28.21 -3.95 14.89
N ARG A 45 -27.29 -3.25 15.55
CA ARG A 45 -27.46 -2.81 16.96
C ARG A 45 -28.11 -1.45 17.13
N THR A 46 -28.33 -0.72 16.04
CA THR A 46 -28.99 0.57 16.05
C THR A 46 -30.50 0.46 15.75
N VAL A 47 -31.03 -0.78 15.71
CA VAL A 47 -32.46 -1.03 15.53
C VAL A 47 -33.22 -0.57 16.80
N PRO A 48 -34.30 0.24 16.68
CA PRO A 48 -35.11 0.68 17.80
C PRO A 48 -35.61 -0.50 18.63
N GLY A 49 -35.43 -0.44 19.95
CA GLY A 49 -35.83 -1.50 20.87
C GLY A 49 -34.67 -2.31 21.47
N SER A 50 -33.44 -2.15 21.02
CA SER A 50 -32.28 -2.74 21.67
C SER A 50 -31.94 -1.93 22.95
N ALA A 51 -31.85 -2.62 24.09
CA ALA A 51 -31.52 -2.02 25.40
C ALA A 51 -30.09 -1.46 25.51
N VAL A 52 -29.35 -1.38 24.39
CA VAL A 52 -27.98 -0.84 24.31
C VAL A 52 -28.09 0.65 23.99
N GLY A 53 -27.87 1.50 25.00
CA GLY A 53 -27.81 2.95 24.84
C GLY A 53 -26.90 3.40 23.71
N ASP A 54 -27.17 4.59 23.18
CA ASP A 54 -26.47 5.19 22.01
C ASP A 54 -25.00 5.49 22.36
N THR A 55 -24.15 4.45 22.25
CA THR A 55 -22.71 4.57 22.50
C THR A 55 -22.08 5.42 21.40
N SER A 56 -21.28 6.44 21.79
CA SER A 56 -20.58 7.30 20.84
C SER A 56 -19.67 6.48 19.90
N PHE A 57 -19.40 7.01 18.70
CA PHE A 57 -18.46 6.40 17.75
C PHE A 57 -17.12 6.04 18.43
N THR A 58 -16.59 6.96 19.23
CA THR A 58 -15.35 6.79 20.00
C THR A 58 -15.40 5.59 20.93
N GLN A 59 -16.46 5.48 21.76
CA GLN A 59 -16.62 4.36 22.70
C GLN A 59 -16.74 3.00 22.00
N ARG A 60 -17.30 3.00 20.78
CA ARG A 60 -17.53 1.79 20.01
C ARG A 60 -16.25 1.30 19.34
N TRP A 61 -15.43 2.20 18.76
CA TRP A 61 -14.38 1.81 17.82
C TRP A 61 -12.95 1.97 18.33
N VAL A 62 -12.68 2.81 19.35
CA VAL A 62 -11.29 3.05 19.78
C VAL A 62 -10.61 1.80 20.32
N ALA A 63 -11.25 1.06 21.21
CA ALA A 63 -10.63 -0.14 21.80
C ALA A 63 -10.46 -1.27 20.77
N PRO A 64 -11.48 -1.63 19.94
CA PRO A 64 -11.29 -2.60 18.85
C PRO A 64 -10.18 -2.21 17.89
N ALA A 65 -10.09 -0.93 17.48
CA ALA A 65 -9.03 -0.46 16.57
C ALA A 65 -7.63 -0.58 17.21
N ALA A 66 -7.47 -0.10 18.45
CA ALA A 66 -6.20 -0.18 19.16
C ALA A 66 -5.74 -1.64 19.36
N TRP A 67 -6.65 -2.55 19.74
CA TRP A 67 -6.35 -3.98 19.84
C TRP A 67 -6.04 -4.61 18.49
N ALA A 68 -6.75 -4.23 17.43
CA ALA A 68 -6.50 -4.73 16.08
C ALA A 68 -5.12 -4.34 15.57
N TRP A 69 -4.74 -3.07 15.71
CA TRP A 69 -3.42 -2.60 15.32
C TRP A 69 -2.32 -3.25 16.14
N LEU A 70 -2.52 -3.38 17.46
CA LEU A 70 -1.55 -4.04 18.32
C LEU A 70 -1.38 -5.52 17.96
N LEU A 71 -2.46 -6.27 17.80
CA LEU A 71 -2.44 -7.67 17.41
C LEU A 71 -1.77 -7.86 16.05
N ALA A 72 -2.20 -7.08 15.04
CA ALA A 72 -1.64 -7.14 13.70
C ALA A 72 -0.14 -6.80 13.70
N GLY A 73 0.26 -5.74 14.43
CA GLY A 73 1.67 -5.34 14.52
C GLY A 73 2.55 -6.37 15.24
N LEU A 74 2.09 -6.95 16.34
CA LEU A 74 2.85 -7.99 17.07
C LEU A 74 3.01 -9.26 16.23
N LEU A 75 1.94 -9.74 15.60
CA LEU A 75 1.99 -10.91 14.72
C LEU A 75 2.87 -10.64 13.49
N SER A 76 2.72 -9.46 12.86
CA SER A 76 3.58 -9.07 11.76
C SER A 76 5.04 -8.88 12.19
N GLY A 77 5.30 -8.36 13.40
CA GLY A 77 6.64 -8.26 13.96
C GLY A 77 7.30 -9.64 14.12
N LEU A 78 6.57 -10.62 14.64
CA LEU A 78 7.03 -12.00 14.74
C LEU A 78 7.29 -12.60 13.34
N ILE A 79 6.31 -12.50 12.42
CA ILE A 79 6.46 -12.98 11.04
C ILE A 79 7.66 -12.33 10.37
N GLY A 80 7.83 -11.01 10.51
CA GLY A 80 8.96 -10.28 9.94
C GLY A 80 10.32 -10.77 10.47
N LEU A 81 10.43 -11.08 11.75
CA LEU A 81 11.65 -11.67 12.30
C LEU A 81 11.89 -13.11 11.79
N LEU A 82 10.83 -13.94 11.68
CA LEU A 82 10.94 -15.25 11.06
C LEU A 82 11.39 -15.18 9.60
N GLN A 83 10.88 -14.20 8.83
CA GLN A 83 11.36 -13.92 7.48
C GLN A 83 12.83 -13.51 7.48
N TYR A 84 13.21 -12.57 8.36
CA TYR A 84 14.57 -12.06 8.46
C TYR A 84 15.59 -13.17 8.67
N PHE A 85 15.27 -14.17 9.53
CA PHE A 85 16.11 -15.32 9.78
C PHE A 85 15.91 -16.49 8.79
N GLY A 86 15.09 -16.34 7.75
CA GLY A 86 14.89 -17.35 6.71
C GLY A 86 14.07 -18.58 7.15
N VAL A 87 13.42 -18.53 8.33
CA VAL A 87 12.63 -19.68 8.87
C VAL A 87 11.14 -19.58 8.55
N ALA A 88 10.68 -18.51 7.92
CA ALA A 88 9.27 -18.28 7.58
C ALA A 88 8.72 -19.34 6.57
N ALA A 89 9.58 -19.98 5.79
CA ALA A 89 9.19 -21.03 4.85
C ALA A 89 8.45 -22.21 5.51
N ALA A 90 8.74 -22.49 6.78
CA ALA A 90 8.06 -23.53 7.56
C ALA A 90 6.56 -23.24 7.79
N LEU A 91 6.12 -21.99 7.65
CA LEU A 91 4.72 -21.58 7.79
C LEU A 91 3.91 -21.68 6.48
N GLY A 92 4.54 -22.11 5.38
CA GLY A 92 3.89 -22.34 4.09
C GLY A 92 3.14 -21.13 3.56
N GLY A 93 1.97 -21.36 2.95
CA GLY A 93 1.15 -20.31 2.32
C GLY A 93 0.51 -19.29 3.27
N TRP A 94 0.65 -19.44 4.58
CA TRP A 94 0.16 -18.48 5.57
C TRP A 94 1.03 -17.24 5.72
N VAL A 95 2.25 -17.29 5.20
CA VAL A 95 3.22 -16.21 5.29
C VAL A 95 3.87 -15.97 3.93
N SER A 96 3.94 -14.70 3.55
CA SER A 96 4.65 -14.29 2.34
C SER A 96 6.14 -14.62 2.47
N GLN A 97 6.72 -15.21 1.42
CA GLN A 97 8.12 -15.58 1.41
C GLN A 97 9.01 -14.41 0.99
N THR A 98 10.16 -14.26 1.65
CA THR A 98 11.21 -13.32 1.24
C THR A 98 12.17 -14.00 0.27
N PRO A 99 12.75 -13.24 -0.70
CA PRO A 99 13.70 -13.80 -1.65
C PRO A 99 15.00 -14.28 -0.97
N ALA A 100 15.39 -13.67 0.15
CA ALA A 100 16.59 -14.03 0.89
C ALA A 100 16.46 -13.71 2.39
N PRO A 101 17.24 -14.37 3.27
CA PRO A 101 17.43 -13.92 4.65
C PRO A 101 17.98 -12.50 4.72
N GLY A 102 17.65 -11.78 5.81
CA GLY A 102 18.01 -10.36 5.98
C GLY A 102 16.94 -9.39 5.45
N GLU A 103 15.82 -9.90 4.94
CA GLU A 103 14.66 -9.12 4.53
C GLU A 103 13.43 -9.41 5.38
N ALA A 104 12.66 -8.35 5.72
CA ALA A 104 11.44 -8.47 6.50
C ALA A 104 10.37 -7.48 5.99
N PHE A 105 9.18 -8.01 5.69
CA PHE A 105 8.01 -7.23 5.28
C PHE A 105 6.66 -7.85 5.72
N ALA A 106 6.70 -8.95 6.46
CA ALA A 106 5.54 -9.72 6.90
C ALA A 106 4.60 -10.08 5.72
N ASN A 107 3.27 -10.09 5.96
CA ASN A 107 2.29 -10.30 4.89
C ASN A 107 1.93 -9.02 4.12
N LEU A 108 2.49 -7.88 4.50
CA LEU A 108 2.32 -6.60 3.80
C LEU A 108 3.16 -6.51 2.50
N ARG A 109 4.18 -7.36 2.35
CA ARG A 109 5.05 -7.50 1.15
C ARG A 109 5.80 -6.25 0.75
N GLN A 110 5.74 -5.21 1.57
CA GLN A 110 6.44 -3.96 1.37
C GLN A 110 7.01 -3.50 2.72
N ARG A 111 8.33 -3.32 2.76
CA ARG A 111 9.09 -3.03 4.00
C ARG A 111 8.63 -1.76 4.72
N ASN A 112 8.27 -0.70 3.97
CA ASN A 112 7.84 0.55 4.58
C ASN A 112 6.44 0.42 5.20
N GLN A 113 5.53 -0.34 4.58
CA GLN A 113 4.21 -0.63 5.14
C GLN A 113 4.30 -1.46 6.42
N PHE A 114 5.19 -2.46 6.42
CA PHE A 114 5.44 -3.28 7.60
C PHE A 114 6.00 -2.42 8.76
N ALA A 115 6.98 -1.55 8.48
CA ALA A 115 7.50 -0.63 9.48
C ALA A 115 6.42 0.32 10.01
N SER A 116 5.57 0.88 9.15
CA SER A 116 4.46 1.73 9.58
C SER A 116 3.44 0.99 10.44
N LEU A 117 3.12 -0.28 10.12
CA LEU A 117 2.25 -1.08 10.98
C LEU A 117 2.86 -1.29 12.38
N THR A 118 4.18 -1.55 12.48
CA THR A 118 4.85 -1.66 13.79
C THR A 118 4.76 -0.35 14.58
N ASN A 119 4.89 0.80 13.95
CA ASN A 119 4.74 2.11 14.56
C ASN A 119 3.28 2.43 14.94
N ILE A 120 2.29 2.07 14.12
CA ILE A 120 0.86 2.17 14.44
C ILE A 120 0.55 1.29 15.68
N ALA A 121 1.08 0.08 15.73
CA ALA A 121 0.92 -0.81 16.88
C ALA A 121 1.62 -0.27 18.14
N LEU A 122 2.78 0.36 18.00
CA LEU A 122 3.48 1.03 19.09
C LEU A 122 2.65 2.21 19.63
N ALA A 123 2.02 3.01 18.76
CA ALA A 123 1.10 4.07 19.18
C ALA A 123 -0.10 3.52 19.97
N ALA A 124 -0.67 2.39 19.54
CA ALA A 124 -1.72 1.70 20.29
C ALA A 124 -1.23 1.20 21.65
N LEU A 125 -0.02 0.66 21.72
CA LEU A 125 0.61 0.20 22.96
C LEU A 125 0.85 1.36 23.92
N VAL A 126 1.32 2.52 23.43
CA VAL A 126 1.46 3.76 24.21
C VAL A 126 0.12 4.21 24.75
N TRP A 127 -0.96 4.15 23.95
CA TRP A 127 -2.30 4.48 24.41
C TRP A 127 -2.77 3.57 25.55
N PHE A 128 -2.54 2.24 25.46
CA PHE A 128 -2.84 1.33 26.58
C PHE A 128 -2.02 1.65 27.83
N ALA A 129 -0.73 1.97 27.67
CA ALA A 129 0.15 2.32 28.80
C ALA A 129 -0.24 3.64 29.49
N SER A 130 -0.86 4.60 28.75
CA SER A 130 -1.32 5.87 29.31
C SER A 130 -2.58 5.75 30.17
N ARG A 131 -3.31 4.65 30.11
CA ARG A 131 -4.53 4.43 30.90
C ARG A 131 -4.19 4.01 32.34
N ARG A 132 -4.78 4.70 33.30
CA ARG A 132 -4.51 4.48 34.73
C ARG A 132 -4.97 3.10 35.26
N ASP A 133 -5.95 2.50 34.55
CA ASP A 133 -6.60 1.24 34.97
C ASP A 133 -5.85 -0.03 34.54
N ALA A 134 -4.69 0.09 33.90
CA ALA A 134 -3.89 -1.07 33.51
C ALA A 134 -3.32 -1.74 34.76
N ALA A 135 -3.87 -2.89 35.14
CA ALA A 135 -3.43 -3.69 36.27
C ALA A 135 -1.92 -4.00 36.19
N GLU A 136 -1.22 -3.81 37.30
CA GLU A 136 0.25 -3.90 37.40
C GLU A 136 0.90 -5.23 36.95
N PRO A 137 0.27 -6.41 37.11
CA PRO A 137 0.99 -7.67 36.94
C PRO A 137 1.42 -8.02 35.53
N ARG A 138 1.07 -7.22 34.50
CA ARG A 138 1.40 -7.51 33.09
C ARG A 138 2.19 -6.40 32.38
N GLN A 139 2.77 -5.46 33.12
CA GLN A 139 3.56 -4.36 32.52
C GLN A 139 4.73 -4.88 31.68
N TRP A 140 5.39 -5.96 32.09
CA TRP A 140 6.50 -6.57 31.35
C TRP A 140 6.10 -7.01 29.94
N LEU A 141 4.85 -7.46 29.72
CA LEU A 141 4.35 -7.80 28.37
C LEU A 141 4.31 -6.58 27.46
N MET A 142 4.02 -5.39 27.98
CA MET A 142 4.05 -4.16 27.20
C MET A 142 5.48 -3.82 26.74
N PHE A 143 6.48 -4.00 27.63
CA PHE A 143 7.88 -3.78 27.27
C PHE A 143 8.38 -4.82 26.26
N LEU A 144 8.00 -6.08 26.44
CA LEU A 144 8.29 -7.15 25.46
C LEU A 144 7.65 -6.84 24.11
N GLY A 145 6.38 -6.42 24.11
CA GLY A 145 5.68 -5.98 22.88
C GLY A 145 6.37 -4.80 22.20
N ALA A 146 6.78 -3.79 22.96
CA ALA A 146 7.52 -2.64 22.42
C ALA A 146 8.86 -3.07 21.82
N GLY A 147 9.57 -3.98 22.48
CA GLY A 147 10.83 -4.57 21.98
C GLY A 147 10.62 -5.34 20.68
N LEU A 148 9.59 -6.19 20.60
CA LEU A 148 9.26 -6.95 19.40
C LEU A 148 8.89 -6.04 18.22
N LEU A 149 8.04 -5.02 18.44
CA LEU A 149 7.64 -4.07 17.41
C LEU A 149 8.85 -3.28 16.90
N ALA A 150 9.71 -2.83 17.79
CA ALA A 150 10.92 -2.08 17.43
C ALA A 150 11.95 -2.96 16.71
N ALA A 151 12.14 -4.20 17.13
CA ALA A 151 13.00 -5.17 16.43
C ALA A 151 12.47 -5.50 15.05
N GLY A 152 11.14 -5.70 14.89
CA GLY A 152 10.49 -5.87 13.60
C GLY A 152 10.68 -4.65 12.68
N ASN A 153 10.54 -3.45 13.23
CA ASN A 153 10.81 -2.21 12.49
C ASN A 153 12.28 -2.16 12.00
N ALA A 154 13.24 -2.45 12.88
CA ALA A 154 14.67 -2.49 12.51
C ALA A 154 14.95 -3.56 11.45
N ALA A 155 14.34 -4.75 11.54
CA ALA A 155 14.44 -5.84 10.56
C ALA A 155 13.96 -5.42 9.16
N SER A 156 12.97 -4.52 9.08
CA SER A 156 12.49 -3.98 7.81
C SER A 156 13.52 -3.13 7.06
N SER A 157 14.52 -2.60 7.76
CA SER A 157 15.52 -1.64 7.26
C SER A 157 14.87 -0.43 6.57
N SER A 158 13.68 0.00 7.04
CA SER A 158 12.89 1.09 6.46
C SER A 158 13.30 2.45 7.02
N ARG A 159 13.81 3.34 6.16
CA ARG A 159 14.06 4.75 6.51
C ARG A 159 12.79 5.47 6.94
N VAL A 160 11.66 5.15 6.32
CA VAL A 160 10.34 5.68 6.67
C VAL A 160 9.96 5.25 8.09
N GLY A 161 10.15 3.97 8.42
CA GLY A 161 9.85 3.43 9.75
C GLY A 161 10.68 4.09 10.87
N LEU A 162 11.94 4.43 10.60
CA LEU A 162 12.76 5.19 11.55
C LEU A 162 12.21 6.61 11.75
N LEU A 163 11.88 7.31 10.66
CA LEU A 163 11.33 8.67 10.75
C LEU A 163 9.99 8.69 11.50
N GLU A 164 9.15 7.70 11.30
CA GLU A 164 7.88 7.54 12.03
C GLU A 164 8.10 7.27 13.52
N LEU A 165 9.09 6.44 13.88
CA LEU A 165 9.44 6.19 15.28
C LEU A 165 9.92 7.51 15.95
N VAL A 166 10.77 8.28 15.28
CA VAL A 166 11.21 9.60 15.76
C VAL A 166 10.01 10.54 15.91
N MET A 167 9.11 10.58 14.93
CA MET A 167 7.89 11.39 15.00
C MET A 167 7.02 11.01 16.21
N LEU A 168 6.83 9.72 16.50
CA LEU A 168 6.06 9.26 17.67
C LEU A 168 6.72 9.72 18.97
N CYS A 169 8.05 9.68 19.08
CA CYS A 169 8.78 10.19 20.22
C CYS A 169 8.60 11.71 20.37
N VAL A 170 8.67 12.46 19.26
CA VAL A 170 8.45 13.92 19.27
C VAL A 170 7.01 14.25 19.72
N LEU A 171 6.01 13.57 19.19
CA LEU A 171 4.62 13.76 19.61
C LEU A 171 4.43 13.45 21.09
N ALA A 172 5.04 12.37 21.59
CA ALA A 172 5.01 12.02 23.00
C ALA A 172 5.64 13.12 23.90
N VAL A 173 6.74 13.72 23.47
CA VAL A 173 7.37 14.86 24.16
C VAL A 173 6.45 16.07 24.14
N VAL A 174 5.88 16.43 22.99
CA VAL A 174 4.96 17.57 22.83
C VAL A 174 3.75 17.43 23.73
N TRP A 175 3.21 16.22 23.90
CA TRP A 175 2.06 15.95 24.78
C TRP A 175 2.43 15.72 26.26
N GLY A 176 3.70 15.88 26.62
CA GLY A 176 4.16 15.74 28.00
C GLY A 176 4.20 14.31 28.51
N ALA A 177 4.31 13.32 27.63
CA ALA A 177 4.39 11.90 27.97
C ALA A 177 5.61 11.57 28.86
N TRP A 178 6.67 12.38 28.81
CA TRP A 178 7.84 12.28 29.70
C TRP A 178 7.46 12.45 31.20
N ARG A 179 6.30 13.07 31.50
CA ARG A 179 5.76 13.16 32.87
C ARG A 179 5.03 11.89 33.31
N GLN A 180 4.84 10.92 32.38
CA GLN A 180 4.19 9.63 32.64
C GLN A 180 5.24 8.52 32.61
N PRO A 181 5.75 8.03 33.76
CA PRO A 181 6.89 7.10 33.77
C PRO A 181 6.68 5.81 33.00
N ARG A 182 5.43 5.35 32.87
CA ARG A 182 5.10 4.14 32.09
C ARG A 182 5.28 4.37 30.60
N VAL A 183 4.75 5.47 30.08
CA VAL A 183 4.86 5.84 28.66
C VAL A 183 6.31 6.13 28.30
N PHE A 184 7.02 6.90 29.14
CA PHE A 184 8.43 7.19 28.93
C PHE A 184 9.28 5.92 28.87
N ARG A 185 9.13 5.01 29.86
CA ARG A 185 9.90 3.75 29.88
C ARG A 185 9.56 2.87 28.67
N LEU A 186 8.29 2.82 28.24
CA LEU A 186 7.87 2.07 27.07
C LEU A 186 8.54 2.56 25.79
N LEU A 187 8.51 3.88 25.56
CA LEU A 187 9.16 4.50 24.39
C LEU A 187 10.69 4.35 24.45
N ALA A 188 11.27 4.53 25.63
CA ALA A 188 12.71 4.30 25.83
C ALA A 188 13.10 2.83 25.50
N THR A 189 12.27 1.86 25.92
CA THR A 189 12.45 0.44 25.55
C THR A 189 12.38 0.24 24.03
N ALA A 190 11.41 0.84 23.35
CA ALA A 190 11.28 0.73 21.90
C ALA A 190 12.49 1.35 21.16
N VAL A 191 12.92 2.54 21.58
CA VAL A 191 14.10 3.21 20.99
C VAL A 191 15.37 2.39 21.24
N LEU A 192 15.58 1.90 22.46
CA LEU A 192 16.74 1.09 22.79
C LEU A 192 16.72 -0.24 22.01
N ALA A 193 15.57 -0.92 21.97
CA ALA A 193 15.42 -2.16 21.21
C ALA A 193 15.69 -1.94 19.70
N TYR A 194 15.19 -0.84 19.12
CA TYR A 194 15.49 -0.48 17.74
C TYR A 194 16.97 -0.24 17.52
N ALA A 195 17.60 0.55 18.40
CA ALA A 195 19.03 0.89 18.31
C ALA A 195 19.92 -0.37 18.44
N VAL A 196 19.56 -1.29 19.33
CA VAL A 196 20.27 -2.57 19.51
C VAL A 196 20.01 -3.52 18.33
N ALA A 197 18.75 -3.67 17.90
CA ALA A 197 18.39 -4.58 16.82
C ALA A 197 19.03 -4.17 15.47
N THR A 198 19.21 -2.87 15.22
CA THR A 198 19.80 -2.35 13.99
C THR A 198 21.16 -2.97 13.65
N PRO A 199 22.18 -3.01 14.53
CA PRO A 199 23.43 -3.72 14.28
C PRO A 199 23.36 -5.22 14.61
N ALA A 200 22.57 -5.63 15.61
CA ALA A 200 22.55 -7.00 16.09
C ALA A 200 21.92 -7.98 15.08
N LEU A 201 20.85 -7.59 14.39
CA LEU A 201 20.16 -8.46 13.45
C LEU A 201 21.05 -8.89 12.26
N PRO A 202 21.74 -7.98 11.54
CA PRO A 202 22.70 -8.39 10.51
C PRO A 202 23.85 -9.24 11.08
N TRP A 203 24.40 -8.84 12.23
CA TRP A 203 25.48 -9.58 12.88
C TRP A 203 25.08 -11.02 13.21
N LEU A 204 23.87 -11.26 13.70
CA LEU A 204 23.34 -12.60 14.00
C LEU A 204 23.22 -13.50 12.77
N LEU A 205 23.07 -12.90 11.57
CA LEU A 205 23.09 -13.62 10.28
C LEU A 205 24.51 -13.79 9.71
N GLY A 206 25.55 -13.31 10.40
CA GLY A 206 26.91 -13.30 9.90
C GLY A 206 27.21 -12.23 8.86
N PHE A 207 26.34 -11.22 8.72
CA PHE A 207 26.54 -10.09 7.84
C PHE A 207 27.26 -8.94 8.56
N ASP A 208 28.03 -8.17 7.81
CA ASP A 208 28.57 -6.90 8.31
C ASP A 208 27.44 -5.87 8.46
N PRO A 209 27.17 -5.37 9.69
CA PRO A 209 26.15 -4.36 9.92
C PRO A 209 26.34 -3.05 9.15
N ALA A 210 27.59 -2.70 8.77
CA ALA A 210 27.87 -1.51 7.96
C ALA A 210 27.52 -1.72 6.47
N ALA A 211 27.55 -2.96 6.00
CA ALA A 211 27.23 -3.33 4.62
C ALA A 211 25.79 -3.83 4.43
N HIS A 212 25.08 -4.17 5.51
CA HIS A 212 23.75 -4.76 5.47
C HIS A 212 22.78 -4.10 6.45
N GLY A 213 21.50 -4.10 6.10
CA GLY A 213 20.43 -3.59 6.95
C GLY A 213 20.32 -2.06 6.94
N MET A 214 19.85 -1.49 8.06
CA MET A 214 19.53 -0.05 8.15
C MET A 214 20.75 0.86 8.03
N LEU A 215 21.89 0.49 8.64
CA LEU A 215 23.11 1.30 8.58
C LEU A 215 23.64 1.42 7.14
N ALA A 216 23.70 0.32 6.43
CA ALA A 216 24.07 0.30 5.03
C ALA A 216 23.16 1.19 4.18
N ARG A 217 21.85 1.16 4.43
CA ARG A 217 20.86 1.97 3.70
C ARG A 217 20.94 3.47 4.03
N LEU A 218 21.42 3.84 5.20
CA LEU A 218 21.67 5.23 5.55
C LEU A 218 22.94 5.76 4.87
N GLN A 219 23.94 4.91 4.65
CA GLN A 219 25.23 5.26 4.03
C GLN A 219 25.23 5.02 2.52
N GLY A 220 24.55 3.95 2.07
CA GLY A 220 24.50 3.54 0.67
C GLY A 220 23.49 4.32 -0.14
N GLY A 221 23.89 4.77 -1.33
CA GLY A 221 22.97 5.30 -2.33
C GLY A 221 22.11 4.18 -2.94
N GLU A 222 20.86 4.50 -3.29
CA GLU A 222 20.08 3.73 -4.24
C GLU A 222 20.80 3.72 -5.61
N LEU A 223 20.52 2.74 -6.47
CA LEU A 223 20.94 2.81 -7.87
C LEU A 223 20.64 4.21 -8.39
N ALA A 224 21.61 4.85 -9.06
CA ALA A 224 21.50 6.27 -9.43
C ALA A 224 20.17 6.58 -10.14
N CYS A 225 19.70 5.67 -11.03
CA CYS A 225 18.42 5.83 -11.74
C CYS A 225 17.17 5.52 -10.91
N ALA A 226 17.26 4.71 -9.84
CA ALA A 226 16.13 4.35 -8.98
C ALA A 226 15.98 5.31 -7.76
N SER A 227 16.78 6.38 -7.72
CA SER A 227 16.76 7.32 -6.60
C SER A 227 15.49 8.18 -6.59
N ARG A 228 15.00 8.51 -5.39
CA ARG A 228 13.88 9.47 -5.21
C ARG A 228 14.13 10.81 -5.88
N LYS A 229 15.39 11.25 -5.96
CA LYS A 229 15.76 12.50 -6.63
C LYS A 229 15.42 12.45 -8.12
N VAL A 230 15.80 11.37 -8.81
CA VAL A 230 15.49 11.18 -10.23
C VAL A 230 13.99 11.01 -10.44
N LEU A 231 13.33 10.18 -9.61
CA LEU A 231 11.88 9.99 -9.66
C LEU A 231 11.13 11.32 -9.58
N TRP A 232 11.40 12.11 -8.55
CA TRP A 232 10.69 13.39 -8.35
C TRP A 232 11.05 14.43 -9.39
N SER A 233 12.28 14.45 -9.92
CA SER A 233 12.63 15.30 -11.05
C SER A 233 11.78 14.97 -12.28
N ASN A 234 11.64 13.68 -12.62
CA ASN A 234 10.81 13.27 -13.75
C ASN A 234 9.32 13.60 -13.53
N VAL A 235 8.80 13.41 -12.30
CA VAL A 235 7.41 13.80 -11.97
C VAL A 235 7.20 15.30 -12.12
N LEU A 236 8.15 16.13 -11.71
CA LEU A 236 8.06 17.59 -11.89
C LEU A 236 8.07 17.98 -13.37
N ASP A 237 8.89 17.31 -14.19
CA ASP A 237 8.88 17.51 -15.65
C ASP A 237 7.53 17.14 -16.28
N LEU A 238 6.88 16.07 -15.78
CA LEU A 238 5.54 15.67 -16.22
C LEU A 238 4.45 16.66 -15.78
N ILE A 239 4.54 17.18 -14.55
CA ILE A 239 3.64 18.23 -14.04
C ILE A 239 3.77 19.49 -14.89
N ALA A 240 5.01 19.89 -15.26
CA ALA A 240 5.25 21.07 -16.09
C ALA A 240 4.63 20.96 -17.48
N GLN A 241 4.50 19.75 -18.03
CA GLN A 241 3.84 19.52 -19.34
C GLN A 241 2.32 19.68 -19.26
N LYS A 242 1.68 19.27 -18.16
CA LYS A 242 0.22 19.33 -17.96
C LYS A 242 -0.17 19.89 -16.58
N PRO A 243 0.13 21.16 -16.25
CA PRO A 243 0.02 21.67 -14.88
C PRO A 243 -1.42 21.84 -14.38
N TRP A 244 -2.39 22.03 -15.28
CA TRP A 244 -3.76 22.40 -14.91
C TRP A 244 -4.67 21.21 -14.61
N LEU A 245 -4.70 20.21 -15.48
CA LEU A 245 -5.59 19.05 -15.39
C LEU A 245 -4.84 17.74 -15.15
N GLY A 246 -3.51 17.77 -15.17
CA GLY A 246 -2.69 16.57 -15.05
C GLY A 246 -2.75 15.66 -16.29
N TRP A 247 -2.22 14.47 -16.14
CA TRP A 247 -2.20 13.45 -17.20
C TRP A 247 -3.45 12.57 -17.21
N GLY A 248 -4.19 12.52 -16.12
CA GLY A 248 -5.32 11.63 -15.87
C GLY A 248 -5.03 10.69 -14.69
N TRP A 249 -6.10 10.24 -14.04
CA TRP A 249 -5.97 9.30 -12.93
C TRP A 249 -5.49 7.93 -13.42
N GLY A 250 -4.34 7.46 -12.87
CA GLY A 250 -3.71 6.19 -13.26
C GLY A 250 -2.90 6.26 -14.56
N GLU A 251 -2.56 7.46 -15.05
CA GLU A 251 -1.81 7.65 -16.31
C GLU A 251 -0.33 8.02 -16.09
N LEU A 252 0.17 7.95 -14.87
CA LEU A 252 1.55 8.33 -14.57
C LEU A 252 2.57 7.41 -15.25
N ASP A 253 2.31 6.11 -15.31
CA ASP A 253 3.16 5.12 -15.97
C ASP A 253 3.23 5.35 -17.50
N TYR A 254 2.08 5.61 -18.12
CA TYR A 254 2.01 6.00 -19.54
C TYR A 254 2.72 7.34 -19.79
N ALA A 255 2.48 8.35 -18.95
CA ALA A 255 3.11 9.66 -19.06
C ALA A 255 4.63 9.55 -18.98
N HIS A 256 5.12 8.74 -18.04
CA HIS A 256 6.54 8.47 -17.89
C HIS A 256 7.09 7.75 -19.12
N TYR A 257 6.41 6.72 -19.64
CA TYR A 257 6.82 6.02 -20.86
C TYR A 257 6.85 6.96 -22.07
N ALA A 258 5.80 7.77 -22.27
CA ALA A 258 5.65 8.64 -23.42
C ALA A 258 6.66 9.80 -23.49
N THR A 259 7.24 10.19 -22.35
CA THR A 259 8.14 11.35 -22.25
C THR A 259 9.59 10.96 -22.41
N LEU A 260 10.31 11.66 -23.31
CA LEU A 260 11.75 11.62 -23.44
C LEU A 260 12.36 12.77 -22.62
N TYR A 261 13.03 12.41 -21.51
CA TYR A 261 13.64 13.39 -20.61
C TYR A 261 14.99 13.86 -21.14
N ALA A 262 15.30 15.14 -20.94
CA ALA A 262 16.62 15.69 -21.24
C ALA A 262 17.69 15.26 -20.21
N GLY A 263 17.29 14.89 -19.01
CA GLY A 263 18.14 14.46 -17.89
C GLY A 263 17.99 12.97 -17.58
N PRO A 264 18.48 12.54 -16.42
CA PRO A 264 18.35 11.16 -15.97
C PRO A 264 16.91 10.70 -15.92
N ARG A 265 16.64 9.49 -16.40
CA ARG A 265 15.33 8.85 -16.35
C ARG A 265 15.27 7.88 -15.17
N PHE A 266 14.14 7.84 -14.47
CA PHE A 266 13.85 6.80 -13.49
C PHE A 266 13.70 5.44 -14.22
N CYS A 267 14.36 4.41 -13.70
CA CYS A 267 14.62 3.18 -14.45
C CYS A 267 13.57 2.08 -14.29
N ASP A 268 12.54 2.30 -13.46
CA ASP A 268 11.42 1.38 -13.29
C ASP A 268 10.13 1.95 -13.89
N ILE A 269 9.09 1.11 -13.99
CA ILE A 269 7.74 1.58 -14.32
C ILE A 269 7.28 2.52 -13.19
N LEU A 270 6.84 3.72 -13.55
CA LEU A 270 6.49 4.77 -12.61
C LEU A 270 4.97 4.85 -12.44
N ASP A 271 4.40 3.94 -11.68
CA ASP A 271 2.96 3.87 -11.38
C ASP A 271 2.53 4.81 -10.23
N ASN A 272 3.48 5.29 -9.43
CA ASN A 272 3.23 6.23 -8.33
C ASN A 272 4.40 7.18 -8.11
N ALA A 273 4.09 8.45 -7.79
CA ALA A 273 5.11 9.47 -7.50
C ALA A 273 5.80 9.27 -6.14
N HIS A 274 5.38 8.32 -5.32
CA HIS A 274 5.86 8.09 -3.95
C HIS A 274 5.86 9.36 -3.07
N ASN A 275 4.95 10.26 -3.36
CA ASN A 275 4.70 11.50 -2.63
C ASN A 275 3.28 11.97 -3.00
N LEU A 276 2.36 11.97 -2.04
CA LEU A 276 0.95 12.23 -2.29
C LEU A 276 0.69 13.59 -2.98
N PRO A 277 1.25 14.73 -2.54
CA PRO A 277 1.11 16.00 -3.24
C PRO A 277 1.56 15.96 -4.70
N LEU A 278 2.73 15.37 -4.98
CA LEU A 278 3.25 15.26 -6.34
C LEU A 278 2.39 14.32 -7.20
N HIS A 279 1.92 13.21 -6.62
CA HIS A 279 1.06 12.26 -7.34
C HIS A 279 -0.28 12.90 -7.72
N LEU A 280 -0.92 13.62 -6.80
CA LEU A 280 -2.13 14.37 -7.11
C LEU A 280 -1.89 15.46 -8.17
N ALA A 281 -0.72 16.12 -8.14
CA ALA A 281 -0.40 17.16 -9.09
C ALA A 281 -0.13 16.62 -10.50
N VAL A 282 0.54 15.48 -10.64
CA VAL A 282 0.82 14.89 -11.95
C VAL A 282 -0.43 14.27 -12.59
N GLU A 283 -1.31 13.66 -11.80
CA GLU A 283 -2.50 13.01 -12.33
C GLU A 283 -3.71 13.94 -12.47
N LEU A 284 -3.95 14.84 -11.50
CA LEU A 284 -5.14 15.68 -11.43
C LEU A 284 -4.85 17.19 -11.61
N GLY A 285 -3.57 17.55 -11.75
CA GLY A 285 -3.13 18.92 -11.87
C GLY A 285 -2.88 19.65 -10.55
N ILE A 286 -2.09 20.70 -10.63
CA ILE A 286 -1.70 21.54 -9.47
C ILE A 286 -2.92 22.09 -8.69
N PRO A 287 -4.01 22.60 -9.34
CA PRO A 287 -5.14 23.16 -8.62
C PRO A 287 -5.80 22.14 -7.67
N VAL A 288 -6.01 20.91 -8.14
CA VAL A 288 -6.62 19.83 -7.32
C VAL A 288 -5.69 19.41 -6.19
N SER A 289 -4.40 19.27 -6.48
CA SER A 289 -3.39 18.94 -5.46
C SER A 289 -3.36 20.01 -4.35
N LEU A 290 -3.31 21.28 -4.73
CA LEU A 290 -3.32 22.40 -3.76
C LEU A 290 -4.62 22.44 -2.94
N LEU A 291 -5.77 22.20 -3.57
CA LEU A 291 -7.05 22.17 -2.86
C LEU A 291 -7.09 21.06 -1.83
N VAL A 292 -6.77 19.82 -2.22
CA VAL A 292 -6.83 18.64 -1.34
C VAL A 292 -5.81 18.76 -0.20
N CYS A 293 -4.55 19.04 -0.55
CA CYS A 293 -3.48 19.18 0.45
C CYS A 293 -3.69 20.42 1.34
N GLY A 294 -4.11 21.55 0.76
CA GLY A 294 -4.38 22.78 1.48
C GLY A 294 -5.54 22.62 2.48
N LEU A 295 -6.64 21.96 2.08
CA LEU A 295 -7.73 21.64 3.00
C LEU A 295 -7.28 20.69 4.11
N GLY A 296 -6.43 19.71 3.81
CA GLY A 296 -5.83 18.81 4.80
C GLY A 296 -4.99 19.58 5.83
N VAL A 297 -4.07 20.41 5.38
CA VAL A 297 -3.21 21.24 6.23
C VAL A 297 -4.05 22.22 7.06
N TRP A 298 -5.02 22.89 6.44
CA TRP A 298 -5.93 23.80 7.13
C TRP A 298 -6.69 23.07 8.25
N TRP A 299 -7.25 21.89 7.96
CA TRP A 299 -7.98 21.10 8.96
C TRP A 299 -7.07 20.68 10.11
N ILE A 300 -5.85 20.18 9.86
CA ILE A 300 -4.86 19.82 10.88
C ILE A 300 -4.52 21.03 11.74
N ALA A 301 -4.22 22.18 11.11
CA ALA A 301 -3.88 23.41 11.82
C ALA A 301 -5.02 23.88 12.73
N ARG A 302 -6.27 23.77 12.24
CA ARG A 302 -7.46 24.14 13.03
C ARG A 302 -7.69 23.21 14.23
N GLN A 303 -7.35 21.92 14.09
CA GLN A 303 -7.48 20.93 15.18
C GLN A 303 -6.41 21.08 16.26
N ARG A 304 -5.27 21.72 15.94
CA ARG A 304 -4.14 22.00 16.85
C ARG A 304 -3.63 20.73 17.57
N PRO A 305 -3.19 19.69 16.85
CA PRO A 305 -2.76 18.41 17.43
C PRO A 305 -1.64 18.55 18.47
N TRP A 306 -0.80 19.59 18.39
CA TRP A 306 0.27 19.87 19.38
C TRP A 306 -0.25 20.29 20.75
N ARG A 307 -1.55 20.60 20.90
CA ARG A 307 -2.20 20.95 22.18
C ARG A 307 -3.18 19.86 22.65
N GLU A 308 -3.08 18.67 22.06
CA GLU A 308 -4.04 17.61 22.38
C GLU A 308 -3.76 17.00 23.76
N THR A 309 -4.84 16.87 24.56
CA THR A 309 -4.78 16.32 25.91
C THR A 309 -5.58 15.04 26.07
N ASP A 310 -6.51 14.78 25.16
CA ASP A 310 -7.31 13.54 25.15
C ASP A 310 -6.49 12.37 24.59
N SER A 311 -6.35 11.30 25.37
CA SER A 311 -5.52 10.15 25.02
C SER A 311 -6.02 9.40 23.78
N VAL A 312 -7.34 9.39 23.53
CA VAL A 312 -7.92 8.76 22.32
C VAL A 312 -7.56 9.57 21.09
N ARG A 313 -7.66 10.89 21.20
CA ARG A 313 -7.27 11.78 20.10
C ARG A 313 -5.76 11.79 19.88
N GLN A 314 -4.94 11.64 20.93
CA GLN A 314 -3.48 11.45 20.81
C GLN A 314 -3.16 10.16 20.06
N LEU A 315 -3.86 9.04 20.35
CA LEU A 315 -3.74 7.81 19.55
C LEU A 315 -4.10 8.06 18.10
N ALA A 316 -5.25 8.68 17.83
CA ALA A 316 -5.69 8.95 16.47
C ALA A 316 -4.71 9.86 15.71
N TRP A 317 -4.17 10.92 16.36
CA TRP A 317 -3.14 11.78 15.77
C TRP A 317 -1.82 11.05 15.52
N SER A 318 -1.43 10.13 16.40
CA SER A 318 -0.22 9.31 16.20
C SER A 318 -0.35 8.45 14.96
N VAL A 319 -1.44 7.69 14.83
CA VAL A 319 -1.69 6.82 13.67
C VAL A 319 -1.87 7.63 12.39
N PHE A 320 -2.64 8.71 12.45
CA PHE A 320 -2.85 9.62 11.33
C PHE A 320 -1.53 10.25 10.87
N GLY A 321 -0.68 10.67 11.81
CA GLY A 321 0.65 11.21 11.53
C GLY A 321 1.57 10.19 10.85
N VAL A 322 1.59 8.93 11.31
CA VAL A 322 2.31 7.83 10.66
C VAL A 322 1.87 7.69 9.20
N ILE A 323 0.55 7.62 8.95
CA ILE A 323 0.02 7.47 7.59
C ILE A 323 0.36 8.69 6.72
N LEU A 324 0.26 9.91 7.25
CA LEU A 324 0.60 11.12 6.49
C LEU A 324 2.10 11.20 6.19
N LEU A 325 2.96 10.93 7.16
CA LEU A 325 4.42 10.92 6.95
C LEU A 325 4.80 9.87 5.91
N HIS A 326 4.21 8.67 6.00
CA HIS A 326 4.39 7.64 4.98
C HIS A 326 3.90 8.13 3.60
N SER A 327 2.76 8.81 3.50
CA SER A 327 2.20 9.32 2.25
C SER A 327 3.06 10.41 1.58
N LEU A 328 3.95 11.06 2.31
CA LEU A 328 4.93 12.01 1.75
C LEU A 328 6.17 11.30 1.15
N LEU A 329 6.36 10.02 1.44
CA LEU A 329 7.55 9.26 1.05
C LEU A 329 7.24 8.00 0.23
N GLU A 330 5.97 7.57 0.24
CA GLU A 330 5.42 6.37 -0.39
C GLU A 330 3.91 6.56 -0.62
N TYR A 331 3.18 5.47 -0.87
CA TYR A 331 1.75 5.50 -1.21
C TYR A 331 0.88 4.55 -0.34
N PRO A 332 0.90 4.66 1.00
CA PRO A 332 0.15 3.74 1.87
C PRO A 332 -1.36 3.82 1.66
N LEU A 333 -1.89 4.97 1.22
CA LEU A 333 -3.32 5.16 0.98
C LEU A 333 -3.86 4.42 -0.26
N TRP A 334 -3.00 3.77 -1.04
CA TRP A 334 -3.39 2.81 -2.08
C TRP A 334 -3.64 1.41 -1.52
N TYR A 335 -3.40 1.19 -0.21
CA TYR A 335 -3.61 -0.10 0.45
C TYR A 335 -4.78 -0.03 1.43
N GLY A 336 -5.72 -0.96 1.29
CA GLY A 336 -6.97 -0.98 2.04
C GLY A 336 -6.82 -0.86 3.57
N PRO A 337 -5.92 -1.60 4.23
CA PRO A 337 -5.74 -1.49 5.68
C PRO A 337 -5.42 -0.07 6.15
N PHE A 338 -4.55 0.65 5.41
CA PHE A 338 -4.21 2.04 5.71
C PHE A 338 -5.39 2.99 5.47
N GLN A 339 -6.21 2.74 4.44
CA GLN A 339 -7.43 3.52 4.18
C GLN A 339 -8.42 3.40 5.35
N VAL A 340 -8.62 2.19 5.85
CA VAL A 340 -9.50 1.95 7.03
C VAL A 340 -8.93 2.62 8.28
N ALA A 341 -7.63 2.49 8.54
CA ALA A 341 -6.99 3.15 9.66
C ALA A 341 -7.10 4.68 9.57
N PHE A 342 -6.86 5.25 8.39
CA PHE A 342 -7.03 6.67 8.10
C PHE A 342 -8.49 7.13 8.37
N GLY A 343 -9.47 6.42 7.82
CA GLY A 343 -10.89 6.73 8.01
C GLY A 343 -11.33 6.64 9.48
N LEU A 344 -10.84 5.64 10.22
CA LEU A 344 -11.07 5.53 11.66
C LEU A 344 -10.48 6.71 12.43
N CYS A 345 -9.23 7.10 12.11
CA CYS A 345 -8.60 8.27 12.75
C CYS A 345 -9.37 9.56 12.46
N VAL A 346 -9.79 9.80 11.22
CA VAL A 346 -10.64 10.95 10.87
C VAL A 346 -11.94 10.91 11.66
N GLY A 347 -12.61 9.76 11.76
CA GLY A 347 -13.83 9.60 12.56
C GLY A 347 -13.63 9.88 14.05
N LEU A 348 -12.50 9.47 14.64
CA LEU A 348 -12.15 9.75 16.03
C LEU A 348 -11.79 11.23 16.26
N LEU A 349 -11.22 11.89 15.26
CA LEU A 349 -10.80 13.29 15.33
C LEU A 349 -11.92 14.28 14.97
N TRP A 350 -12.97 13.83 14.27
CA TRP A 350 -14.04 14.71 13.76
C TRP A 350 -14.82 15.41 14.88
N ARG A 351 -15.10 14.71 15.99
CA ARG A 351 -15.82 15.27 17.14
C ARG A 351 -14.84 15.74 18.21
N ARG A 352 -14.93 17.00 18.62
CA ARG A 352 -14.30 17.47 19.86
C ARG A 352 -15.04 16.87 21.05
N GLY A 353 -14.32 16.20 21.96
CA GLY A 353 -14.87 15.68 23.20
C GLY A 353 -15.53 16.85 23.99
N GLY A 354 -16.81 16.72 24.29
CA GLY A 354 -17.57 17.72 25.08
C GLY A 354 -18.73 18.39 24.35
N GLU A 355 -18.89 18.25 23.03
CA GLU A 355 -20.11 18.71 22.38
C GLU A 355 -21.24 17.70 22.70
N ALA A 356 -22.15 18.12 23.60
CA ALA A 356 -23.43 17.43 23.77
C ALA A 356 -24.10 17.29 22.40
N PRO A 357 -24.82 16.19 22.13
CA PRO A 357 -25.59 16.08 20.89
C PRO A 357 -26.46 17.32 20.80
N VAL A 358 -26.36 18.07 19.68
CA VAL A 358 -27.23 19.22 19.42
C VAL A 358 -28.67 18.69 19.49
N SER A 359 -29.30 19.01 20.58
CA SER A 359 -30.72 18.68 20.86
C SER A 359 -31.52 19.49 19.85
N GLY A 360 -31.91 18.89 18.74
CA GLY A 360 -32.60 19.55 17.65
C GLY A 360 -32.28 19.05 16.24
N ALA A 361 -31.24 18.24 16.05
CA ALA A 361 -31.02 17.60 14.75
C ALA A 361 -32.16 16.65 14.46
N LEU A 362 -32.92 16.95 13.41
CA LEU A 362 -34.00 16.15 12.83
C LEU A 362 -33.71 14.65 13.03
N LYS A 363 -34.57 13.97 13.74
CA LYS A 363 -34.59 12.52 13.90
C LYS A 363 -34.58 11.91 12.47
N ALA A 364 -33.46 11.45 12.00
CA ALA A 364 -33.38 10.66 10.79
C ALA A 364 -33.58 9.17 11.14
N PRO A 365 -34.83 8.64 11.11
CA PRO A 365 -35.11 7.26 11.53
C PRO A 365 -34.70 6.21 10.52
N LYS A 366 -34.09 6.59 9.36
CA LYS A 366 -33.78 5.69 8.23
C LYS A 366 -32.29 5.25 8.14
N ALA A 367 -31.44 5.76 9.01
CA ALA A 367 -29.97 5.52 8.88
C ALA A 367 -29.51 4.05 9.04
N PRO A 368 -30.08 3.20 9.94
CA PRO A 368 -29.60 1.82 10.10
C PRO A 368 -29.97 0.94 8.89
N ALA A 369 -31.19 1.04 8.37
CA ALA A 369 -31.62 0.23 7.22
C ALA A 369 -30.81 0.56 5.97
N LEU A 370 -30.53 1.83 5.71
CA LEU A 370 -29.68 2.26 4.58
C LEU A 370 -28.24 1.72 4.74
N LYS A 371 -27.65 1.79 5.93
CA LYS A 371 -26.31 1.25 6.19
C LYS A 371 -26.26 -0.26 6.00
N MET A 372 -27.28 -0.98 6.47
CA MET A 372 -27.41 -2.42 6.23
C MET A 372 -27.50 -2.74 4.74
N LEU A 373 -28.37 -2.04 4.01
CA LEU A 373 -28.51 -2.21 2.56
C LEU A 373 -27.18 -1.96 1.84
N LEU A 374 -26.54 -0.83 2.11
CA LEU A 374 -25.23 -0.50 1.50
C LEU A 374 -24.15 -1.53 1.83
N SER A 375 -24.16 -2.06 3.06
CA SER A 375 -23.20 -3.12 3.44
C SER A 375 -23.47 -4.43 2.71
N VAL A 376 -24.73 -4.82 2.53
CA VAL A 376 -25.10 -6.01 1.76
C VAL A 376 -24.72 -5.82 0.30
N VAL A 377 -25.03 -4.68 -0.30
CA VAL A 377 -24.62 -4.36 -1.67
C VAL A 377 -23.09 -4.43 -1.81
N ALA A 378 -22.33 -3.84 -0.88
CA ALA A 378 -20.87 -3.91 -0.88
C ALA A 378 -20.35 -5.35 -0.78
N MET A 379 -20.94 -6.20 0.07
CA MET A 379 -20.58 -7.61 0.17
C MET A 379 -20.86 -8.37 -1.14
N VAL A 380 -22.01 -8.13 -1.78
CA VAL A 380 -22.36 -8.75 -3.07
C VAL A 380 -21.39 -8.29 -4.16
N CYS A 381 -21.08 -6.98 -4.22
CA CYS A 381 -20.09 -6.46 -5.17
C CYS A 381 -18.69 -7.05 -4.93
N CYS A 382 -18.27 -7.21 -3.67
CA CYS A 382 -17.01 -7.86 -3.34
C CYS A 382 -17.00 -9.34 -3.77
N ALA A 383 -18.08 -10.07 -3.54
CA ALA A 383 -18.19 -11.46 -3.93
C ALA A 383 -18.14 -11.62 -5.46
N TYR A 384 -18.83 -10.75 -6.19
CA TYR A 384 -18.76 -10.70 -7.66
C TYR A 384 -17.34 -10.37 -8.14
N ALA A 385 -16.72 -9.35 -7.57
CA ALA A 385 -15.37 -8.95 -7.96
C ALA A 385 -14.32 -10.04 -7.63
N ALA A 386 -14.46 -10.72 -6.50
CA ALA A 386 -13.60 -11.85 -6.14
C ALA A 386 -13.76 -13.02 -7.11
N TRP A 387 -15.00 -13.35 -7.50
CA TRP A 387 -15.30 -14.38 -8.49
C TRP A 387 -14.75 -14.00 -9.87
N ASP A 388 -14.97 -12.76 -10.34
CA ASP A 388 -14.50 -12.29 -11.64
C ASP A 388 -12.97 -12.26 -11.69
N TYR A 389 -12.33 -11.79 -10.61
CA TYR A 389 -10.87 -11.79 -10.49
C TYR A 389 -10.28 -13.21 -10.45
N HIS A 390 -10.92 -14.12 -9.71
CA HIS A 390 -10.48 -15.51 -9.63
C HIS A 390 -10.47 -16.18 -11.02
N ARG A 391 -11.55 -16.05 -11.79
CA ARG A 391 -11.62 -16.64 -13.14
C ARG A 391 -10.61 -16.00 -14.11
N VAL A 392 -10.41 -14.66 -14.04
CA VAL A 392 -9.41 -13.99 -14.88
C VAL A 392 -7.99 -14.40 -14.48
N SER A 393 -7.73 -14.61 -13.20
CA SER A 393 -6.43 -15.05 -12.71
C SER A 393 -5.98 -16.39 -13.27
N GLN A 394 -6.92 -17.25 -13.69
CA GLN A 394 -6.61 -18.58 -14.22
C GLN A 394 -5.74 -18.53 -15.49
N ILE A 395 -5.87 -17.50 -16.34
CA ILE A 395 -5.08 -17.40 -17.58
C ILE A 395 -3.58 -17.13 -17.29
N TYR A 396 -3.27 -16.59 -16.13
CA TYR A 396 -1.91 -16.26 -15.68
C TYR A 396 -1.22 -17.42 -14.93
N LEU A 397 -1.94 -18.52 -14.70
CA LEU A 397 -1.39 -19.74 -14.12
C LEU A 397 -0.94 -20.70 -15.22
N ALA A 398 0.06 -21.54 -14.90
CA ALA A 398 0.40 -22.67 -15.75
C ALA A 398 -0.80 -23.61 -15.90
N SER A 399 -0.95 -24.26 -17.04
CA SER A 399 -2.17 -25.04 -17.37
C SER A 399 -2.51 -26.11 -16.34
N GLN A 400 -1.49 -26.77 -15.76
CA GLN A 400 -1.66 -27.79 -14.71
C GLN A 400 -2.19 -27.21 -13.38
N ASP A 401 -1.92 -25.93 -13.11
CA ASP A 401 -2.28 -25.25 -11.85
C ASP A 401 -3.63 -24.55 -11.93
N ARG A 402 -4.27 -24.56 -13.13
CA ARG A 402 -5.60 -23.98 -13.32
C ARG A 402 -6.68 -24.91 -12.77
N ASP A 403 -7.74 -24.30 -12.27
CA ASP A 403 -8.96 -25.05 -11.94
C ASP A 403 -9.45 -25.85 -13.15
N ALA A 404 -9.99 -27.03 -12.90
CA ALA A 404 -10.47 -27.93 -13.97
C ALA A 404 -11.43 -27.23 -14.94
N ALA A 405 -12.28 -26.33 -14.43
CA ALA A 405 -13.22 -25.54 -15.23
C ALA A 405 -12.56 -24.59 -16.24
N TYR A 406 -11.29 -24.21 -16.02
CA TYR A 406 -10.58 -23.21 -16.83
C TYR A 406 -9.33 -23.77 -17.55
N ARG A 407 -9.04 -25.08 -17.46
CA ARG A 407 -7.86 -25.68 -18.12
C ARG A 407 -7.89 -25.48 -19.62
N ASP A 408 -9.04 -25.75 -20.22
CA ASP A 408 -9.23 -25.69 -21.68
C ASP A 408 -10.03 -24.45 -22.05
N GLY A 409 -9.57 -23.76 -23.12
CA GLY A 409 -10.26 -22.58 -23.65
C GLY A 409 -10.38 -21.43 -22.66
N THR A 410 -9.40 -21.27 -21.75
CA THR A 410 -9.42 -20.29 -20.66
C THR A 410 -9.78 -18.89 -21.14
N LEU A 411 -9.12 -18.41 -22.22
CA LEU A 411 -9.35 -17.06 -22.76
C LEU A 411 -10.82 -16.85 -23.19
N ALA A 412 -11.42 -17.84 -23.86
CA ALA A 412 -12.81 -17.74 -24.29
C ALA A 412 -13.79 -17.63 -23.11
N LYS A 413 -13.47 -18.28 -21.98
CA LYS A 413 -14.29 -18.30 -20.76
C LYS A 413 -14.20 -17.03 -19.92
N ILE A 414 -13.20 -16.16 -20.17
CA ILE A 414 -12.96 -14.93 -19.40
C ILE A 414 -13.17 -13.66 -20.22
N ARG A 415 -13.40 -13.75 -21.53
CA ARG A 415 -13.54 -12.58 -22.43
C ARG A 415 -14.64 -11.62 -22.02
N ASP A 416 -15.68 -12.11 -21.35
CA ASP A 416 -16.82 -11.35 -20.87
C ASP A 416 -16.56 -10.64 -19.53
N SER A 417 -15.34 -10.75 -18.96
CA SER A 417 -14.98 -10.02 -17.74
C SER A 417 -15.15 -8.51 -17.93
N TRP A 418 -15.93 -7.91 -17.04
CA TRP A 418 -16.21 -6.49 -17.07
C TRP A 418 -15.24 -5.69 -16.19
N LEU A 419 -14.95 -6.19 -14.98
CA LEU A 419 -14.08 -5.48 -14.02
C LEU A 419 -12.59 -5.58 -14.40
N PHE A 420 -12.17 -6.72 -14.95
CA PHE A 420 -10.76 -7.00 -15.24
C PHE A 420 -10.49 -7.11 -16.75
N ARG A 421 -11.18 -6.26 -17.52
CA ARG A 421 -11.08 -6.25 -19.00
C ARG A 421 -9.64 -6.01 -19.48
N ASN A 422 -8.87 -5.15 -18.81
CA ASN A 422 -7.49 -4.86 -19.21
C ASN A 422 -6.58 -6.06 -18.99
N GLN A 423 -6.75 -6.80 -17.91
CA GLN A 423 -6.02 -8.05 -17.66
C GLN A 423 -6.33 -9.08 -18.73
N VAL A 424 -7.60 -9.24 -19.13
CA VAL A 424 -8.00 -10.15 -20.21
C VAL A 424 -7.38 -9.73 -21.54
N ARG A 425 -7.45 -8.45 -21.90
CA ARG A 425 -6.85 -7.92 -23.15
C ARG A 425 -5.34 -8.10 -23.17
N PHE A 426 -4.68 -7.86 -22.01
CA PHE A 426 -3.25 -8.07 -21.87
C PHE A 426 -2.86 -9.54 -22.12
N ALA A 427 -3.60 -10.48 -21.53
CA ALA A 427 -3.39 -11.91 -21.78
C ALA A 427 -3.69 -12.29 -23.24
N GLU A 428 -4.75 -11.76 -23.83
CA GLU A 428 -5.11 -12.00 -25.23
C GLU A 428 -4.02 -11.49 -26.18
N LEU A 429 -3.53 -10.27 -25.97
CA LEU A 429 -2.42 -9.71 -26.75
C LEU A 429 -1.14 -10.54 -26.62
N SER A 430 -0.83 -11.01 -25.42
CA SER A 430 0.38 -11.80 -25.16
C SER A 430 0.32 -13.17 -25.80
N LEU A 431 -0.87 -13.80 -25.84
CA LEU A 431 -1.09 -15.15 -26.39
C LEU A 431 -1.32 -15.15 -27.90
N THR A 432 -1.61 -14.00 -28.52
CA THR A 432 -1.90 -13.90 -29.94
C THR A 432 -0.61 -13.59 -30.72
N PRO A 433 -0.12 -14.52 -31.58
CA PRO A 433 1.00 -14.22 -32.49
C PRO A 433 0.62 -13.10 -33.46
N LEU A 434 1.54 -12.18 -33.70
CA LEU A 434 1.35 -11.12 -34.68
C LEU A 434 1.45 -11.67 -36.11
N THR A 435 0.45 -11.35 -36.93
CA THR A 435 0.40 -11.69 -38.37
C THR A 435 -0.04 -10.46 -39.16
N ARG A 436 0.11 -10.47 -40.49
CA ARG A 436 -0.40 -9.37 -41.33
C ARG A 436 -1.93 -9.18 -41.23
N GLU A 437 -2.64 -10.28 -41.06
CA GLU A 437 -4.10 -10.28 -40.98
C GLU A 437 -4.63 -9.63 -39.69
N ASN A 438 -3.91 -9.77 -38.58
CA ASN A 438 -4.30 -9.20 -37.30
C ASN A 438 -3.50 -7.98 -36.87
N ALA A 439 -2.64 -7.43 -37.76
CA ALA A 439 -1.75 -6.30 -37.44
C ALA A 439 -2.50 -5.07 -36.92
N GLN A 440 -3.64 -4.73 -37.53
CA GLN A 440 -4.46 -3.60 -37.08
C GLN A 440 -5.03 -3.85 -35.67
N TRP A 441 -5.62 -5.02 -35.41
CA TRP A 441 -6.12 -5.36 -34.08
C TRP A 441 -5.00 -5.33 -33.03
N THR A 442 -3.81 -5.85 -33.39
CA THR A 442 -2.65 -5.87 -32.50
C THR A 442 -2.21 -4.46 -32.16
N PHE A 443 -2.12 -3.58 -33.17
CA PHE A 443 -1.72 -2.17 -32.97
C PHE A 443 -2.70 -1.44 -32.06
N ASP A 444 -4.01 -1.51 -32.36
CA ASP A 444 -5.04 -0.82 -31.59
C ASP A 444 -5.10 -1.33 -30.12
N THR A 445 -5.00 -2.66 -29.97
CA THR A 445 -5.04 -3.29 -28.64
C THR A 445 -3.78 -2.96 -27.82
N ALA A 446 -2.60 -3.06 -28.43
CA ALA A 446 -1.34 -2.79 -27.75
C ALA A 446 -1.21 -1.30 -27.38
N THR A 447 -1.61 -0.39 -28.27
CA THR A 447 -1.63 1.06 -28.01
C THR A 447 -2.56 1.39 -26.84
N ALA A 448 -3.76 0.80 -26.80
CA ALA A 448 -4.67 0.98 -25.67
C ALA A 448 -4.10 0.40 -24.35
N LEU A 449 -3.35 -0.68 -24.42
CA LEU A 449 -2.73 -1.31 -23.25
C LEU A 449 -1.50 -0.57 -22.73
N LEU A 450 -0.88 0.31 -23.48
CA LEU A 450 0.16 1.22 -22.96
C LEU A 450 -0.34 2.09 -21.80
N HIS A 451 -1.64 2.42 -21.79
CA HIS A 451 -2.30 3.15 -20.71
C HIS A 451 -2.63 2.28 -19.47
N TYR A 452 -2.52 0.98 -19.62
CA TYR A 452 -2.73 0.04 -18.52
C TYR A 452 -1.40 -0.48 -17.94
N SER A 453 -0.44 -0.81 -18.81
CA SER A 453 0.89 -1.29 -18.44
C SER A 453 1.85 -1.14 -19.62
N PRO A 454 2.68 -0.08 -19.67
CA PRO A 454 3.64 0.15 -20.75
C PRO A 454 4.88 -0.75 -20.61
N GLU A 455 4.66 -2.06 -20.59
CA GLU A 455 5.72 -3.07 -20.47
C GLU A 455 6.41 -3.34 -21.81
N PRO A 456 7.67 -3.85 -21.80
CA PRO A 456 8.43 -4.20 -23.00
C PRO A 456 7.62 -5.03 -24.01
N SER A 457 6.92 -6.07 -23.55
CA SER A 457 6.13 -6.95 -24.40
C SER A 457 4.99 -6.26 -25.15
N VAL A 458 4.36 -5.25 -24.53
CA VAL A 458 3.30 -4.44 -25.14
C VAL A 458 3.91 -3.46 -26.15
N ILE A 459 5.00 -2.80 -25.77
CA ILE A 459 5.71 -1.83 -26.63
C ILE A 459 6.23 -2.51 -27.91
N GLU A 460 6.81 -3.70 -27.79
CA GLU A 460 7.27 -4.51 -28.92
C GLU A 460 6.13 -4.80 -29.90
N LYS A 461 4.95 -5.16 -29.39
CA LYS A 461 3.76 -5.39 -30.23
C LYS A 461 3.29 -4.11 -30.94
N VAL A 462 3.35 -2.94 -30.28
CA VAL A 462 3.05 -1.65 -30.93
C VAL A 462 4.02 -1.41 -32.10
N ILE A 463 5.32 -1.52 -31.85
CA ILE A 463 6.35 -1.26 -32.88
C ILE A 463 6.21 -2.23 -34.05
N GLU A 464 6.12 -3.53 -33.77
CA GLU A 464 6.06 -4.56 -34.81
C GLU A 464 4.79 -4.45 -35.66
N SER A 465 3.64 -4.21 -35.05
CA SER A 465 2.39 -4.03 -35.79
C SER A 465 2.35 -2.72 -36.58
N ALA A 466 2.91 -1.63 -36.04
CA ALA A 466 3.05 -0.37 -36.75
C ALA A 466 3.89 -0.52 -38.04
N VAL A 467 5.02 -1.22 -37.97
CA VAL A 467 5.86 -1.53 -39.13
C VAL A 467 5.09 -2.35 -40.18
N MET A 468 4.32 -3.38 -39.73
CA MET A 468 3.50 -4.18 -40.66
C MET A 468 2.41 -3.39 -41.36
N LEU A 469 1.92 -2.34 -40.72
CA LEU A 469 0.88 -1.45 -41.24
C LEU A 469 1.44 -0.28 -42.09
N GLY A 470 2.77 -0.12 -42.13
CA GLY A 470 3.41 1.03 -42.79
C GLY A 470 3.26 2.35 -42.01
N LEU A 471 3.05 2.27 -40.70
CA LEU A 471 2.96 3.42 -39.79
C LEU A 471 4.38 3.75 -39.26
N ASP A 472 5.28 4.15 -40.16
CA ASP A 472 6.70 4.29 -39.84
C ASP A 472 6.97 5.36 -38.78
N ASP A 473 6.26 6.48 -38.80
CA ASP A 473 6.42 7.56 -37.81
C ASP A 473 6.08 7.07 -36.39
N GLU A 474 5.00 6.31 -36.23
CA GLU A 474 4.60 5.70 -34.97
C GLU A 474 5.64 4.67 -34.51
N ALA A 475 6.09 3.82 -35.41
CA ALA A 475 7.12 2.83 -35.12
C ALA A 475 8.42 3.47 -34.62
N ILE A 476 8.91 4.52 -35.30
CA ILE A 476 10.12 5.26 -34.93
C ILE A 476 9.95 5.95 -33.58
N MET A 477 8.80 6.60 -33.36
CA MET A 477 8.49 7.27 -32.09
C MET A 477 8.51 6.27 -30.91
N HIS A 478 7.81 5.15 -31.04
CA HIS A 478 7.76 4.13 -30.00
C HIS A 478 9.11 3.43 -29.79
N LEU A 479 9.89 3.25 -30.87
CA LEU A 479 11.26 2.71 -30.79
C LEU A 479 12.18 3.62 -29.95
N ALA A 480 12.12 4.94 -30.19
CA ALA A 480 12.91 5.92 -29.42
C ALA A 480 12.52 5.89 -27.92
N ARG A 481 11.21 5.83 -27.61
CA ARG A 481 10.69 5.71 -26.24
C ARG A 481 11.10 4.38 -25.60
N TYR A 482 11.02 3.27 -26.33
CA TYR A 482 11.41 1.95 -25.85
C TYR A 482 12.89 1.91 -25.46
N ARG A 483 13.77 2.41 -26.35
CA ARG A 483 15.21 2.49 -26.09
C ARG A 483 15.53 3.33 -24.85
N ALA A 484 14.79 4.42 -24.63
CA ALA A 484 15.00 5.29 -23.48
C ALA A 484 14.44 4.69 -22.17
N ALA A 485 13.29 4.02 -22.24
CA ALA A 485 12.60 3.47 -21.06
C ALA A 485 13.21 2.13 -20.60
N PHE A 486 13.55 1.24 -21.53
CA PHE A 486 13.97 -0.14 -21.28
C PHE A 486 15.21 -0.51 -22.12
N PRO A 487 16.36 0.11 -21.87
CA PRO A 487 17.54 -0.05 -22.74
C PRO A 487 18.04 -1.50 -22.83
N LYS A 488 17.95 -2.27 -21.74
CA LYS A 488 18.39 -3.67 -21.70
C LYS A 488 17.45 -4.59 -22.49
N GLU A 489 16.14 -4.40 -22.31
CA GLU A 489 15.09 -5.15 -23.00
C GLU A 489 15.11 -4.83 -24.49
N HIS A 490 15.21 -3.55 -24.84
CA HIS A 490 15.36 -3.10 -26.23
C HIS A 490 16.59 -3.73 -26.92
N ALA A 491 17.74 -3.75 -26.25
CA ALA A 491 18.95 -4.36 -26.81
C ALA A 491 18.75 -5.87 -27.08
N ARG A 492 18.13 -6.61 -26.15
CA ARG A 492 17.79 -8.03 -26.32
C ARG A 492 16.84 -8.26 -27.49
N TRP A 493 15.77 -7.46 -27.56
CA TRP A 493 14.78 -7.53 -28.63
C TRP A 493 15.40 -7.23 -30.00
N ALA A 494 16.23 -6.19 -30.12
CA ALA A 494 16.91 -5.82 -31.37
C ALA A 494 17.81 -6.93 -31.87
N VAL A 495 18.58 -7.58 -31.00
CA VAL A 495 19.45 -8.73 -31.35
C VAL A 495 18.63 -9.92 -31.84
N ALA A 496 17.53 -10.24 -31.14
CA ALA A 496 16.62 -11.32 -31.55
C ALA A 496 16.00 -11.07 -32.93
N LYS A 497 15.62 -9.82 -33.25
CA LYS A 497 15.05 -9.43 -34.55
C LYS A 497 16.11 -9.42 -35.66
N ALA A 498 17.37 -9.12 -35.36
CA ALA A 498 18.48 -9.16 -36.33
C ALA A 498 18.96 -10.59 -36.62
N GLY A 499 18.42 -11.63 -35.94
CA GLY A 499 18.89 -13.01 -36.09
C GLY A 499 20.31 -13.26 -35.58
N LEU A 500 20.81 -12.38 -34.72
CA LEU A 500 22.16 -12.48 -34.13
C LEU A 500 22.12 -13.35 -32.86
N PRO A 501 23.20 -14.09 -32.54
CA PRO A 501 23.27 -14.89 -31.32
C PRO A 501 23.20 -14.01 -30.06
N GLU A 502 22.56 -14.50 -28.99
CA GLU A 502 22.29 -13.77 -27.73
C GLU A 502 23.54 -13.12 -27.09
N GLY A 503 24.74 -13.57 -27.40
CA GLY A 503 26.00 -12.98 -26.95
C GLY A 503 26.35 -11.60 -27.54
N ALA A 504 25.72 -11.21 -28.65
CA ALA A 504 25.98 -9.94 -29.33
C ALA A 504 25.36 -8.70 -28.62
N ALA A 505 24.49 -8.91 -27.64
CA ALA A 505 23.83 -7.85 -26.86
C ALA A 505 24.74 -7.19 -25.79
N ARG A 506 25.97 -7.60 -25.63
CA ARG A 506 26.95 -6.96 -24.74
C ARG A 506 27.57 -5.76 -25.45
N LEU A 507 26.89 -4.65 -25.49
CA LEU A 507 27.48 -3.34 -25.75
C LEU A 507 27.79 -2.65 -24.42
N PRO A 508 28.88 -1.87 -24.34
CA PRO A 508 29.48 -1.34 -23.13
C PRO A 508 28.58 -0.39 -22.31
#